data_b4acc0446f606ad23abe739b3e8612a0
#
_entry.id   b4acc0446f606ad23abe739b3e8612a0
#
_cell.length_a   1.000
_cell.length_b   1.000
_cell.length_c   1.000
_cell.angle_alpha   90.00
_cell.angle_beta   90.00
_cell.angle_gamma   90.00
#
_symmetry.space_group_name_H-M   'P 1'
#
loop_
_entity.id
_entity.type
_entity.pdbx_description
1 polymer ?
#
loop_
_entity_poly.entity_id
_entity_poly.type
_entity_poly.pdbx_seq_one_letter_code
_entity_poly.pdbx_strand_id
1 'polypeptide(L)'
;MTSRLDDELPSDHARRHGMQLGFVTDRADPEGLGRVRVRIPGLVEPHGPWAWPLGTVGGGQRSRGFFAVPELGAEVAVFFREGDVACPHYLCAHWGVVDDESEVPEEARDSVDTRVMATQTFRIVIDETAGRRRLELLNRETGDRVLLDAEDHTITIEGTTAVSLRTLGAIAIEGNHITIGGRVVRPIAEPI
;
A
#
# COMPACT_ATOMS: atom_id res chain seq x y z
N MET A 1 65.11 7.04 -8.77
CA MET A 1 63.97 7.01 -9.71
C MET A 1 62.81 6.35 -8.98
N THR A 2 62.09 7.14 -8.16
CA THR A 2 61.02 6.68 -7.29
C THR A 2 59.69 7.01 -7.96
N SER A 3 59.00 6.00 -8.45
CA SER A 3 57.66 6.05 -8.93
C SER A 3 56.72 6.11 -7.72
N ARG A 4 56.14 7.28 -7.44
CA ARG A 4 54.96 7.38 -6.58
C ARG A 4 53.77 6.87 -7.39
N LEU A 5 53.24 5.77 -7.04
CA LEU A 5 51.84 5.40 -7.28
C LEU A 5 51.05 6.13 -6.21
N ASP A 6 50.59 7.36 -6.53
CA ASP A 6 49.51 7.98 -5.80
C ASP A 6 48.24 7.21 -6.18
N ASP A 7 47.98 6.16 -5.43
CA ASP A 7 46.68 5.50 -5.40
C ASP A 7 45.71 6.47 -4.68
N GLU A 8 45.16 7.42 -5.45
CA GLU A 8 44.05 8.22 -4.97
C GLU A 8 42.87 7.28 -4.71
N LEU A 9 42.75 6.87 -3.46
CA LEU A 9 41.50 6.32 -2.95
C LEU A 9 40.41 7.33 -3.33
N PRO A 10 39.27 6.87 -3.92
CA PRO A 10 38.17 7.75 -4.25
C PRO A 10 37.84 8.58 -3.00
N SER A 11 37.89 9.88 -3.12
CA SER A 11 37.71 10.82 -2.02
C SER A 11 36.39 10.44 -1.29
N ASP A 12 36.45 10.33 0.02
CA ASP A 12 35.32 10.02 0.93
C ASP A 12 34.11 10.99 0.74
N HIS A 13 34.34 12.08 -0.01
CA HIS A 13 33.34 13.08 -0.37
C HIS A 13 32.37 12.65 -1.48
N ALA A 14 32.63 11.55 -2.19
CA ALA A 14 31.74 11.02 -3.23
C ALA A 14 30.69 10.05 -2.67
N ARG A 15 30.87 9.54 -1.44
CA ARG A 15 29.95 8.59 -0.82
C ARG A 15 28.87 9.31 -0.06
N ARG A 16 27.63 8.82 -0.19
CA ARG A 16 26.47 9.34 0.53
C ARG A 16 25.93 8.25 1.47
N HIS A 17 26.18 8.44 2.74
CA HIS A 17 25.66 7.60 3.80
C HIS A 17 24.42 8.24 4.43
N GLY A 18 23.52 7.39 4.98
CA GLY A 18 22.28 7.83 5.58
C GLY A 18 21.13 7.96 4.59
N MET A 19 20.00 8.39 5.12
CA MET A 19 18.76 8.58 4.38
C MET A 19 18.78 9.92 3.63
N GLN A 20 18.32 9.90 2.39
CA GLN A 20 17.99 11.07 1.60
C GLN A 20 16.50 11.05 1.25
N LEU A 21 15.88 12.21 1.15
CA LEU A 21 14.51 12.30 0.64
C LEU A 21 14.55 12.61 -0.86
N GLY A 22 13.74 11.88 -1.61
CA GLY A 22 13.63 12.05 -3.06
C GLY A 22 12.20 11.88 -3.53
N PHE A 23 11.92 12.34 -4.74
CA PHE A 23 10.60 12.28 -5.36
C PHE A 23 10.62 11.32 -6.54
N VAL A 24 9.63 10.46 -6.63
CA VAL A 24 9.48 9.50 -7.73
C VAL A 24 9.22 10.23 -9.04
N THR A 25 10.05 9.99 -10.04
CA THR A 25 9.95 10.62 -11.37
C THR A 25 9.61 9.65 -12.49
N ASP A 26 9.83 8.34 -12.27
CA ASP A 26 9.51 7.29 -13.21
C ASP A 26 9.28 5.98 -12.44
N ARG A 27 8.22 5.25 -12.76
CA ARG A 27 7.85 3.95 -12.18
C ARG A 27 7.68 2.86 -13.22
N ALA A 28 7.91 3.17 -14.49
CA ALA A 28 7.78 2.23 -15.60
C ALA A 28 9.05 1.38 -15.75
N ASP A 29 9.37 0.60 -14.71
CA ASP A 29 10.52 -0.30 -14.69
C ASP A 29 10.43 -1.35 -15.80
N PRO A 30 11.33 -1.35 -16.79
CA PRO A 30 11.28 -2.27 -17.92
C PRO A 30 11.47 -3.74 -17.56
N GLU A 31 12.04 -4.03 -16.38
CA GLU A 31 12.24 -5.38 -15.89
C GLU A 31 11.11 -5.85 -14.94
N GLY A 32 10.15 -4.97 -14.59
CA GLY A 32 9.03 -5.30 -13.72
C GLY A 32 9.43 -5.67 -12.28
N LEU A 33 10.54 -5.14 -11.78
CA LEU A 33 11.09 -5.43 -10.45
C LEU A 33 10.60 -4.44 -9.38
N GLY A 34 9.74 -3.48 -9.75
CA GLY A 34 9.24 -2.44 -8.87
C GLY A 34 10.25 -1.34 -8.55
N ARG A 35 11.29 -1.22 -9.36
CA ARG A 35 12.25 -0.13 -9.25
C ARG A 35 11.60 1.18 -9.69
N VAL A 36 12.04 2.28 -9.13
CA VAL A 36 11.62 3.64 -9.51
C VAL A 36 12.83 4.51 -9.80
N ARG A 37 12.64 5.55 -10.63
CA ARG A 37 13.61 6.63 -10.70
C ARG A 37 13.21 7.72 -9.73
N VAL A 38 14.21 8.31 -9.10
CA VAL A 38 13.99 9.35 -8.11
C VAL A 38 14.82 10.58 -8.46
N ARG A 39 14.26 11.76 -8.17
CA ARG A 39 15.00 13.01 -8.14
C ARG A 39 15.31 13.36 -6.69
N ILE A 40 16.58 13.54 -6.38
CA ILE A 40 17.03 14.06 -5.10
C ILE A 40 17.69 15.43 -5.39
N PRO A 41 17.11 16.56 -4.98
CA PRO A 41 17.62 17.89 -5.32
C PRO A 41 19.10 18.04 -4.98
N GLY A 42 19.90 18.45 -5.99
CA GLY A 42 21.34 18.64 -5.85
C GLY A 42 22.19 17.36 -5.74
N LEU A 43 21.59 16.17 -5.89
CA LEU A 43 22.30 14.89 -5.79
C LEU A 43 21.99 13.91 -6.92
N VAL A 44 20.71 13.68 -7.22
CA VAL A 44 20.25 12.74 -8.26
C VAL A 44 19.24 13.44 -9.16
N GLU A 45 19.54 13.47 -10.47
CA GLU A 45 18.66 14.01 -11.48
C GLU A 45 17.50 13.03 -11.83
N PRO A 46 16.39 13.49 -12.44
CA PRO A 46 15.19 12.67 -12.73
C PRO A 46 15.46 11.39 -13.53
N HIS A 47 16.49 11.38 -14.37
CA HIS A 47 16.88 10.24 -15.20
C HIS A 47 18.06 9.44 -14.63
N GLY A 48 18.30 9.56 -13.32
CA GLY A 48 19.32 8.81 -12.60
C GLY A 48 19.09 7.29 -12.59
N PRO A 49 19.90 6.55 -11.83
CA PRO A 49 19.77 5.10 -11.74
C PRO A 49 18.44 4.66 -11.15
N TRP A 50 18.03 3.44 -11.48
CA TRP A 50 16.86 2.79 -10.88
C TRP A 50 17.10 2.45 -9.41
N ALA A 51 16.27 2.96 -8.54
CA ALA A 51 16.25 2.65 -7.12
C ALA A 51 15.47 1.35 -6.86
N TRP A 52 16.07 0.44 -6.11
CA TRP A 52 15.48 -0.85 -5.76
C TRP A 52 14.52 -0.73 -4.58
N PRO A 53 13.37 -1.43 -4.60
CA PRO A 53 12.45 -1.42 -3.47
C PRO A 53 13.04 -2.17 -2.27
N LEU A 54 12.88 -1.62 -1.08
CA LEU A 54 13.09 -2.29 0.20
C LEU A 54 11.73 -2.61 0.82
N GLY A 55 11.49 -3.87 1.14
CA GLY A 55 10.24 -4.30 1.76
C GLY A 55 10.24 -4.02 3.26
N THR A 56 9.15 -3.43 3.76
CA THR A 56 8.94 -3.20 5.20
C THR A 56 8.05 -4.25 5.85
N VAL A 57 7.19 -4.91 5.07
CA VAL A 57 6.22 -5.91 5.53
C VAL A 57 6.42 -7.22 4.78
N GLY A 58 7.53 -7.87 5.07
CA GLY A 58 7.93 -9.09 4.38
C GLY A 58 8.47 -8.84 2.97
N GLY A 59 8.78 -9.89 2.27
CA GLY A 59 9.45 -9.89 0.96
C GLY A 59 10.75 -10.70 1.01
N GLY A 60 11.57 -10.59 -0.04
CA GLY A 60 12.82 -11.31 -0.15
C GLY A 60 12.68 -12.81 -0.50
N GLN A 61 11.46 -13.31 -0.60
CA GLN A 61 11.12 -14.65 -1.10
C GLN A 61 10.17 -14.56 -2.29
N ARG A 62 10.26 -15.56 -3.18
CA ARG A 62 9.43 -15.62 -4.37
C ARG A 62 7.93 -15.62 -4.02
N SER A 63 7.18 -14.69 -4.61
CA SER A 63 5.71 -14.57 -4.52
C SER A 63 5.18 -14.39 -3.08
N ARG A 64 5.96 -13.78 -2.18
CA ARG A 64 5.55 -13.52 -0.79
C ARG A 64 5.93 -12.11 -0.35
N GLY A 65 5.11 -11.51 0.52
CA GLY A 65 5.28 -10.19 1.08
C GLY A 65 4.29 -9.17 0.55
N PHE A 66 4.39 -7.95 1.04
CA PHE A 66 3.64 -6.80 0.53
C PHE A 66 4.46 -6.11 -0.55
N PHE A 67 3.87 -5.91 -1.72
CA PHE A 67 4.50 -5.24 -2.84
C PHE A 67 3.63 -4.09 -3.32
N ALA A 68 4.15 -2.88 -3.23
CA ALA A 68 3.52 -1.68 -3.77
C ALA A 68 4.61 -0.75 -4.32
N VAL A 69 4.38 -0.22 -5.52
CA VAL A 69 5.26 0.77 -6.13
C VAL A 69 4.65 2.15 -5.87
N PRO A 70 5.40 3.11 -5.32
CA PRO A 70 4.90 4.44 -5.02
C PRO A 70 4.45 5.17 -6.28
N GLU A 71 3.52 6.11 -6.14
CA GLU A 71 3.02 6.92 -7.25
C GLU A 71 4.05 7.95 -7.74
N LEU A 72 3.84 8.47 -8.96
CA LEU A 72 4.64 9.57 -9.47
C LEU A 72 4.49 10.80 -8.56
N GLY A 73 5.60 11.44 -8.25
CA GLY A 73 5.64 12.57 -7.32
C GLY A 73 5.66 12.18 -5.84
N ALA A 74 5.44 10.91 -5.49
CA ALA A 74 5.52 10.47 -4.10
C ALA A 74 6.93 10.69 -3.55
N GLU A 75 6.99 11.16 -2.30
CA GLU A 75 8.23 11.25 -1.55
C GLU A 75 8.67 9.88 -1.06
N VAL A 76 9.95 9.57 -1.21
CA VAL A 76 10.55 8.31 -0.80
C VAL A 76 11.86 8.54 -0.03
N ALA A 77 12.10 7.71 0.96
CA ALA A 77 13.40 7.63 1.63
C ALA A 77 14.35 6.81 0.78
N VAL A 78 15.49 7.40 0.41
CA VAL A 78 16.50 6.78 -0.47
C VAL A 78 17.76 6.51 0.33
N PHE A 79 18.30 5.31 0.15
CA PHE A 79 19.57 4.86 0.70
C PHE A 79 20.49 4.42 -0.42
N PHE A 80 21.77 4.63 -0.27
CA PHE A 80 22.76 4.21 -1.24
C PHE A 80 23.57 3.03 -0.69
N ARG A 81 23.59 1.90 -1.41
CA ARG A 81 24.36 0.74 -0.99
C ARG A 81 25.83 1.10 -0.89
N GLU A 82 26.42 0.95 0.30
CA GLU A 82 27.80 1.35 0.59
C GLU A 82 28.13 2.83 0.28
N GLY A 83 27.10 3.68 0.26
CA GLY A 83 27.23 5.10 -0.09
C GLY A 83 27.32 5.40 -1.58
N ASP A 84 27.23 4.39 -2.44
CA ASP A 84 27.32 4.55 -3.90
C ASP A 84 26.00 5.08 -4.49
N VAL A 85 26.02 6.31 -4.98
CA VAL A 85 24.86 6.99 -5.60
C VAL A 85 24.33 6.24 -6.83
N ALA A 86 25.14 5.42 -7.49
CA ALA A 86 24.71 4.57 -8.60
C ALA A 86 23.88 3.35 -8.16
N CYS A 87 23.85 3.04 -6.86
CA CYS A 87 23.15 1.89 -6.29
C CYS A 87 22.06 2.30 -5.29
N PRO A 88 21.03 3.08 -5.70
CA PRO A 88 19.99 3.55 -4.80
C PRO A 88 19.00 2.45 -4.45
N HIS A 89 18.47 2.53 -3.22
CA HIS A 89 17.36 1.73 -2.71
C HIS A 89 16.34 2.69 -2.10
N TYR A 90 15.05 2.34 -2.15
CA TYR A 90 14.02 3.19 -1.58
C TYR A 90 13.09 2.45 -0.62
N LEU A 91 12.55 3.21 0.34
CA LEU A 91 11.37 2.89 1.14
C LEU A 91 10.33 3.98 0.89
N CYS A 92 9.03 3.67 1.07
CA CYS A 92 8.02 4.70 1.14
C CYS A 92 8.39 5.68 2.26
N ALA A 93 8.21 6.98 2.01
CA ALA A 93 8.60 8.03 2.92
C ALA A 93 7.56 8.24 4.05
N HIS A 94 7.69 9.33 4.74
CA HIS A 94 6.78 9.75 5.78
C HIS A 94 5.52 10.41 5.19
N TRP A 95 4.49 10.49 5.99
CA TRP A 95 3.33 11.31 5.73
C TRP A 95 3.63 12.75 6.14
N GLY A 96 3.44 13.69 5.23
CA GLY A 96 3.74 15.10 5.43
C GLY A 96 2.50 15.97 5.56
N VAL A 97 2.72 17.27 5.41
CA VAL A 97 1.70 18.30 5.25
C VAL A 97 2.01 19.06 3.96
N VAL A 98 1.09 19.09 3.02
CA VAL A 98 1.22 19.80 1.75
C VAL A 98 0.06 20.78 1.65
N ASP A 99 0.35 22.06 1.37
CA ASP A 99 -0.64 23.14 1.27
C ASP A 99 -1.59 23.20 2.49
N ASP A 100 -1.03 23.06 3.69
CA ASP A 100 -1.72 23.01 4.99
C ASP A 100 -2.65 21.79 5.16
N GLU A 101 -2.62 20.81 4.26
CA GLU A 101 -3.36 19.55 4.37
C GLU A 101 -2.44 18.38 4.72
N SER A 102 -2.89 17.54 5.68
CA SER A 102 -2.18 16.31 6.04
C SER A 102 -2.30 15.25 4.93
N GLU A 103 -1.18 14.64 4.57
CA GLU A 103 -1.16 13.49 3.66
C GLU A 103 -1.64 12.19 4.31
N VAL A 104 -1.77 12.15 5.64
CA VAL A 104 -2.33 11.00 6.36
C VAL A 104 -3.76 10.75 5.88
N PRO A 105 -4.14 9.50 5.52
CA PRO A 105 -5.51 9.18 5.16
C PRO A 105 -6.50 9.68 6.21
N GLU A 106 -7.59 10.30 5.75
CA GLU A 106 -8.58 10.98 6.62
C GLU A 106 -9.07 10.09 7.76
N GLU A 107 -9.29 8.82 7.48
CA GLU A 107 -9.78 7.83 8.44
C GLU A 107 -8.82 7.57 9.60
N ALA A 108 -7.53 7.81 9.39
CA ALA A 108 -6.48 7.59 10.38
C ALA A 108 -6.04 8.86 11.12
N ARG A 109 -6.61 10.03 10.77
CA ARG A 109 -6.19 11.31 11.36
C ARG A 109 -6.62 11.45 12.83
N ASP A 110 -7.76 10.87 13.18
CA ASP A 110 -8.39 11.03 14.50
C ASP A 110 -8.06 9.92 15.48
N SER A 111 -7.39 8.85 15.05
CA SER A 111 -7.10 7.71 15.91
C SER A 111 -5.84 6.97 15.48
N VAL A 112 -4.94 6.75 16.41
CA VAL A 112 -3.74 5.91 16.22
C VAL A 112 -4.08 4.42 16.11
N ASP A 113 -5.31 4.04 16.47
CA ASP A 113 -5.79 2.66 16.39
C ASP A 113 -6.39 2.34 15.01
N THR A 114 -6.43 3.30 14.09
CA THR A 114 -6.90 3.10 12.72
C THR A 114 -5.74 2.83 11.77
N ARG A 115 -5.87 1.81 10.95
CA ARG A 115 -4.90 1.40 9.93
C ARG A 115 -5.57 1.47 8.57
N VAL A 116 -4.91 2.11 7.62
CA VAL A 116 -5.44 2.33 6.27
C VAL A 116 -4.45 1.85 5.22
N MET A 117 -4.96 1.12 4.24
CA MET A 117 -4.30 0.90 2.96
C MET A 117 -5.19 1.51 1.88
N ALA A 118 -4.69 2.53 1.20
CA ALA A 118 -5.46 3.26 0.20
C ALA A 118 -4.72 3.31 -1.14
N THR A 119 -5.50 3.13 -2.21
CA THR A 119 -5.13 3.46 -3.58
C THR A 119 -6.07 4.54 -4.09
N GLN A 120 -5.92 4.96 -5.35
CA GLN A 120 -6.85 5.90 -5.96
C GLN A 120 -8.31 5.43 -5.87
N THR A 121 -8.56 4.16 -6.21
CA THR A 121 -9.92 3.59 -6.29
C THR A 121 -10.32 2.79 -5.05
N PHE A 122 -9.41 2.03 -4.46
CA PHE A 122 -9.73 1.09 -3.38
C PHE A 122 -9.12 1.49 -2.04
N ARG A 123 -9.83 1.13 -0.97
CA ARG A 123 -9.41 1.37 0.40
C ARG A 123 -9.71 0.18 1.29
N ILE A 124 -8.78 -0.14 2.19
CA ILE A 124 -8.96 -1.08 3.28
C ILE A 124 -8.76 -0.30 4.58
N VAL A 125 -9.73 -0.36 5.48
CA VAL A 125 -9.66 0.26 6.81
C VAL A 125 -9.82 -0.81 7.87
N ILE A 126 -8.93 -0.80 8.85
CA ILE A 126 -9.06 -1.54 10.10
C ILE A 126 -9.09 -0.49 11.20
N ASP A 127 -10.25 -0.28 11.81
CA ASP A 127 -10.45 0.66 12.90
C ASP A 127 -10.68 -0.12 14.21
N GLU A 128 -9.75 -0.02 15.14
CA GLU A 128 -9.79 -0.65 16.46
C GLU A 128 -10.22 0.34 17.56
N THR A 129 -10.65 1.55 17.16
CA THR A 129 -11.11 2.58 18.10
C THR A 129 -12.36 2.10 18.83
N ALA A 130 -12.38 2.21 20.13
CA ALA A 130 -13.53 1.83 20.95
C ALA A 130 -14.82 2.54 20.48
N GLY A 131 -15.89 1.78 20.26
CA GLY A 131 -17.17 2.26 19.74
C GLY A 131 -17.22 2.46 18.22
N ARG A 132 -16.16 2.08 17.47
CA ARG A 132 -16.11 2.16 15.99
C ARG A 132 -15.38 0.99 15.36
N ARG A 133 -15.16 -0.10 16.09
CA ARG A 133 -14.35 -1.23 15.62
C ARG A 133 -14.95 -1.88 14.37
N ARG A 134 -14.18 -1.83 13.28
CA ARG A 134 -14.62 -2.38 11.98
C ARG A 134 -13.46 -2.74 11.07
N LEU A 135 -13.74 -3.64 10.14
CA LEU A 135 -12.93 -3.89 8.95
C LEU A 135 -13.76 -3.56 7.71
N GLU A 136 -13.28 -2.67 6.88
CA GLU A 136 -13.95 -2.24 5.65
C GLU A 136 -13.05 -2.40 4.43
N LEU A 137 -13.62 -2.96 3.35
CA LEU A 137 -13.07 -2.93 1.99
C LEU A 137 -14.02 -2.07 1.16
N LEU A 138 -13.54 -0.99 0.59
CA LEU A 138 -14.38 -0.01 -0.11
C LEU A 138 -13.83 0.30 -1.50
N ASN A 139 -14.70 0.31 -2.51
CA ASN A 139 -14.47 1.01 -3.76
C ASN A 139 -14.93 2.48 -3.59
N ARG A 140 -13.99 3.41 -3.63
CA ARG A 140 -14.24 4.85 -3.38
C ARG A 140 -15.04 5.53 -4.48
N GLU A 141 -15.03 4.98 -5.69
CA GLU A 141 -15.74 5.56 -6.84
C GLU A 141 -17.21 5.15 -6.88
N THR A 142 -17.51 3.88 -6.54
CA THR A 142 -18.87 3.33 -6.65
C THR A 142 -19.58 3.19 -5.31
N GLY A 143 -18.85 3.17 -4.20
CA GLY A 143 -19.38 2.89 -2.88
C GLY A 143 -19.61 1.40 -2.59
N ASP A 144 -19.24 0.50 -3.52
CA ASP A 144 -19.32 -0.94 -3.28
C ASP A 144 -18.42 -1.34 -2.12
N ARG A 145 -18.94 -2.13 -1.17
CA ARG A 145 -18.16 -2.43 0.05
C ARG A 145 -18.43 -3.81 0.64
N VAL A 146 -17.44 -4.26 1.40
CA VAL A 146 -17.58 -5.33 2.40
C VAL A 146 -17.20 -4.75 3.74
N LEU A 147 -18.12 -4.84 4.71
CA LEU A 147 -17.97 -4.27 6.06
C LEU A 147 -18.21 -5.36 7.10
N LEU A 148 -17.26 -5.54 8.01
CA LEU A 148 -17.43 -6.26 9.26
C LEU A 148 -17.48 -5.22 10.37
N ASP A 149 -18.65 -5.06 11.00
CA ASP A 149 -18.85 -4.15 12.10
C ASP A 149 -18.89 -4.93 13.42
N ALA A 150 -17.90 -4.68 14.27
CA ALA A 150 -17.78 -5.37 15.56
C ALA A 150 -18.67 -4.77 16.64
N GLU A 151 -19.12 -3.53 16.50
CA GLU A 151 -20.01 -2.89 17.46
C GLU A 151 -21.45 -3.36 17.26
N ASP A 152 -21.91 -3.41 16.01
CA ASP A 152 -23.25 -3.87 15.65
C ASP A 152 -23.31 -5.38 15.41
N HIS A 153 -22.20 -6.08 15.44
CA HIS A 153 -22.08 -7.52 15.15
C HIS A 153 -22.64 -7.90 13.77
N THR A 154 -22.38 -7.07 12.75
CA THR A 154 -22.93 -7.27 11.40
C THR A 154 -21.82 -7.50 10.37
N ILE A 155 -22.19 -8.23 9.31
CA ILE A 155 -21.40 -8.34 8.08
C ILE A 155 -22.28 -7.85 6.94
N THR A 156 -21.82 -6.83 6.24
CA THR A 156 -22.54 -6.21 5.12
C THR A 156 -21.74 -6.38 3.84
N ILE A 157 -22.40 -6.80 2.77
CA ILE A 157 -21.84 -6.82 1.40
C ILE A 157 -22.77 -6.01 0.52
N GLU A 158 -22.29 -4.92 0.00
CA GLU A 158 -23.06 -4.01 -0.84
C GLU A 158 -22.39 -3.83 -2.21
N GLY A 159 -23.18 -3.95 -3.25
CA GLY A 159 -22.77 -3.66 -4.62
C GLY A 159 -23.81 -2.78 -5.30
N THR A 160 -23.39 -1.68 -5.88
CA THR A 160 -24.24 -0.68 -6.54
C THR A 160 -25.02 -1.27 -7.72
N THR A 161 -24.41 -2.22 -8.44
CA THR A 161 -25.02 -2.86 -9.61
C THR A 161 -25.45 -4.28 -9.31
N ALA A 162 -24.57 -5.11 -8.72
CA ALA A 162 -24.86 -6.51 -8.44
C ALA A 162 -23.87 -7.10 -7.42
N VAL A 163 -24.36 -8.04 -6.62
CA VAL A 163 -23.55 -8.98 -5.84
C VAL A 163 -23.72 -10.37 -6.44
N SER A 164 -22.64 -11.02 -6.84
CA SER A 164 -22.66 -12.35 -7.45
C SER A 164 -21.96 -13.37 -6.57
N LEU A 165 -22.68 -14.39 -6.13
CA LEU A 165 -22.14 -15.55 -5.42
C LEU A 165 -22.21 -16.77 -6.35
N ARG A 166 -21.06 -17.36 -6.69
CA ARG A 166 -20.98 -18.50 -7.62
C ARG A 166 -20.09 -19.60 -7.04
N THR A 167 -20.52 -20.85 -7.18
CA THR A 167 -19.73 -22.03 -6.87
C THR A 167 -20.07 -23.17 -7.84
N LEU A 168 -19.15 -24.13 -8.00
CA LEU A 168 -19.43 -25.40 -8.69
C LEU A 168 -20.09 -26.42 -7.76
N GLY A 169 -20.12 -26.16 -6.45
CA GLY A 169 -20.78 -26.98 -5.43
C GLY A 169 -22.07 -26.34 -4.95
N ALA A 170 -22.32 -26.40 -3.65
CA ALA A 170 -23.52 -25.85 -3.01
C ALA A 170 -23.25 -24.47 -2.40
N ILE A 171 -24.26 -23.61 -2.35
CA ILE A 171 -24.33 -22.42 -1.51
C ILE A 171 -25.33 -22.74 -0.38
N ALA A 172 -24.87 -22.76 0.86
CA ALA A 172 -25.73 -22.89 2.03
C ALA A 172 -25.94 -21.50 2.63
N ILE A 173 -27.21 -21.15 2.90
CA ILE A 173 -27.59 -19.92 3.61
C ILE A 173 -28.46 -20.36 4.78
N GLU A 174 -27.97 -20.24 6.00
CA GLU A 174 -28.61 -20.67 7.21
C GLU A 174 -28.82 -19.50 8.15
N GLY A 175 -29.96 -19.45 8.81
CA GLY A 175 -30.32 -18.42 9.77
C GLY A 175 -31.72 -18.61 10.32
N ASN A 176 -32.00 -18.09 11.51
CA ASN A 176 -33.31 -18.12 12.11
C ASN A 176 -34.35 -17.32 11.31
N HIS A 177 -33.90 -16.33 10.55
CA HIS A 177 -34.72 -15.48 9.71
C HIS A 177 -33.96 -15.13 8.43
N ILE A 178 -34.45 -15.59 7.28
CA ILE A 178 -33.87 -15.32 5.96
C ILE A 178 -34.92 -14.56 5.16
N THR A 179 -34.49 -13.43 4.55
CA THR A 179 -35.30 -12.63 3.64
C THR A 179 -34.65 -12.51 2.28
N ILE A 180 -35.43 -12.58 1.21
CA ILE A 180 -34.99 -12.32 -0.16
C ILE A 180 -35.98 -11.33 -0.78
N GLY A 181 -35.49 -10.17 -1.24
CA GLY A 181 -36.32 -9.11 -1.79
C GLY A 181 -37.42 -8.65 -0.82
N GLY A 182 -37.10 -8.58 0.49
CA GLY A 182 -38.02 -8.23 1.56
C GLY A 182 -39.03 -9.32 1.94
N ARG A 183 -38.98 -10.48 1.30
CA ARG A 183 -39.88 -11.60 1.60
C ARG A 183 -39.18 -12.65 2.47
N VAL A 184 -39.87 -13.11 3.52
CA VAL A 184 -39.36 -14.19 4.41
C VAL A 184 -39.29 -15.49 3.64
N VAL A 185 -38.12 -16.11 3.62
CA VAL A 185 -37.92 -17.46 3.13
C VAL A 185 -38.19 -18.40 4.29
N ARG A 186 -39.27 -19.20 4.19
CA ARG A 186 -39.59 -20.26 5.17
C ARG A 186 -38.95 -21.56 4.71
N PRO A 187 -38.28 -22.31 5.59
CA PRO A 187 -37.86 -23.66 5.25
C PRO A 187 -39.09 -24.48 4.96
N ILE A 188 -39.11 -25.22 3.86
CA ILE A 188 -40.16 -26.21 3.58
C ILE A 188 -39.92 -27.35 4.57
N ALA A 189 -40.86 -27.60 5.46
CA ALA A 189 -40.74 -28.61 6.50
C ALA A 189 -40.92 -30.06 6.00
N GLU A 190 -41.12 -30.23 4.69
CA GLU A 190 -41.26 -31.57 4.09
C GLU A 190 -40.07 -31.85 3.17
N PRO A 191 -39.27 -32.90 3.43
CA PRO A 191 -38.34 -33.40 2.43
C PRO A 191 -39.13 -33.95 1.25
N ILE A 192 -38.71 -33.56 0.05
CA ILE A 192 -39.23 -34.18 -1.19
C ILE A 192 -38.71 -35.61 -1.30
#